data_4ad4e5566a25984a41f1f26e4d4a66ac
#
_entry.id   4ad4e5566a25984a41f1f26e4d4a66ac
#
_cell.length_a   1.000
_cell.length_b   1.000
_cell.length_c   1.000
_cell.angle_alpha   90.00
_cell.angle_beta   90.00
_cell.angle_gamma   90.00
#
_symmetry.space_group_name_H-M   'P 1'
#
loop_
_entity.id
_entity.type
_entity.pdbx_description
1 polymer ?
#
loop_
_entity_poly.entity_id
_entity_poly.type
_entity_poly.pdbx_seq_one_letter_code
_entity_poly.pdbx_strand_id
1 'polypeptide(L)'
;MKLDAHQHFWEYNTRDYGWISGEMNVIQRSFLPEDLHPILTASGISGCIVVQARQSLEETEWLLELADKHEFIKGVVGWVDLCSENAALQLEKYAANPWLKGVRHVIQDEPDVKFVLRDDFQRGIALLAQYNLAYDLLVSKEQLPYAVELVQAFPQQRFVIDHLAKPDIKAGILTPWKEAIIAISAYPNVHCKLSGMVTEADWNQWTQEDFTPYLDTVLQAFGPERVMYGSDWPVSNVAGTYRQVFNLLQTHVHSLSQAEQQMIFGDNCRAFYNL
;
A
#
# COMPACT_ATOMS: atom_id res chain seq x y z
N MET A 1 7.95 -10.71 14.56
CA MET A 1 7.71 -11.31 13.22
C MET A 1 7.81 -10.19 12.21
N LYS A 2 8.63 -10.34 11.14
CA LYS A 2 8.68 -9.34 10.07
C LYS A 2 7.63 -9.64 9.01
N LEU A 3 6.95 -8.61 8.54
CA LEU A 3 5.90 -8.68 7.51
C LEU A 3 6.15 -7.64 6.41
N ASP A 4 5.82 -8.02 5.18
CA ASP A 4 5.73 -7.12 4.04
C ASP A 4 4.27 -6.65 3.90
N ALA A 5 3.98 -5.40 4.20
CA ALA A 5 2.62 -4.86 4.21
C ALA A 5 2.08 -4.49 2.82
N HIS A 6 2.89 -4.66 1.76
CA HIS A 6 2.48 -4.26 0.40
C HIS A 6 3.28 -4.99 -0.67
N GLN A 7 2.65 -5.95 -1.33
CA GLN A 7 3.14 -6.62 -2.52
C GLN A 7 1.97 -7.09 -3.38
N HIS A 8 2.25 -7.48 -4.63
CA HIS A 8 1.23 -7.90 -5.60
C HIS A 8 1.54 -9.26 -6.21
N PHE A 9 0.48 -9.96 -6.61
CA PHE A 9 0.55 -11.08 -7.54
C PHE A 9 -0.30 -10.79 -8.77
N TRP A 10 0.07 -11.32 -9.92
CA TRP A 10 -0.76 -11.30 -11.12
C TRP A 10 -0.39 -12.39 -12.12
N GLU A 11 -1.37 -12.83 -12.90
CA GLU A 11 -1.20 -13.56 -14.15
C GLU A 11 -1.23 -12.56 -15.30
N TYR A 12 -0.04 -12.23 -15.82
CA TYR A 12 0.12 -11.13 -16.77
C TYR A 12 -0.58 -11.38 -18.09
N ASN A 13 -1.37 -10.42 -18.51
CA ASN A 13 -1.81 -10.25 -19.88
C ASN A 13 -1.98 -8.74 -20.17
N THR A 14 -1.85 -8.35 -21.43
CA THR A 14 -1.85 -6.94 -21.83
C THR A 14 -3.21 -6.26 -21.71
N ARG A 15 -4.32 -7.02 -21.67
CA ARG A 15 -5.66 -6.46 -21.55
C ARG A 15 -5.94 -5.99 -20.11
N ASP A 16 -5.61 -6.84 -19.13
CA ASP A 16 -5.95 -6.62 -17.73
C ASP A 16 -4.90 -5.77 -17.00
N TYR A 17 -3.64 -5.81 -17.46
CA TYR A 17 -2.51 -5.07 -16.90
C TYR A 17 -1.93 -4.06 -17.89
N GLY A 18 -2.82 -3.34 -18.60
CA GLY A 18 -2.42 -2.33 -19.59
C GLY A 18 -1.63 -1.14 -19.04
N TRP A 19 -1.63 -0.93 -17.72
CA TRP A 19 -0.82 0.06 -17.04
C TRP A 19 0.69 -0.27 -17.05
N ILE A 20 1.05 -1.56 -17.23
CA ILE A 20 2.45 -1.99 -17.35
C ILE A 20 2.96 -1.62 -18.74
N SER A 21 3.62 -0.47 -18.84
CA SER A 21 4.13 0.07 -20.10
C SER A 21 5.41 -0.59 -20.58
N GLY A 22 5.89 -0.23 -21.80
CA GLY A 22 7.13 -0.76 -22.36
C GLY A 22 8.40 -0.50 -21.54
N GLU A 23 8.47 0.61 -20.80
CA GLU A 23 9.58 0.89 -19.88
C GLU A 23 9.58 -0.03 -18.65
N MET A 24 8.43 -0.61 -18.33
CA MET A 24 8.25 -1.56 -17.23
C MET A 24 8.39 -3.03 -17.69
N ASN A 25 9.12 -3.31 -18.79
CA ASN A 25 9.20 -4.63 -19.41
C ASN A 25 9.66 -5.76 -18.45
N VAL A 26 10.45 -5.44 -17.44
CA VAL A 26 10.92 -6.39 -16.44
C VAL A 26 9.77 -7.01 -15.63
N ILE A 27 8.63 -6.34 -15.56
CA ILE A 27 7.44 -6.83 -14.86
C ILE A 27 6.32 -7.29 -15.82
N GLN A 28 6.55 -7.31 -17.13
CA GLN A 28 5.62 -7.84 -18.14
C GLN A 28 5.62 -9.37 -18.20
N ARG A 29 5.45 -10.02 -17.07
CA ARG A 29 5.26 -11.46 -16.89
C ARG A 29 4.38 -11.74 -15.69
N SER A 30 3.93 -12.98 -15.53
CA SER A 30 3.25 -13.40 -14.31
C SER A 30 4.21 -13.43 -13.12
N PHE A 31 3.69 -13.03 -11.97
CA PHE A 31 4.36 -13.08 -10.67
C PHE A 31 3.42 -13.74 -9.66
N LEU A 32 3.83 -14.89 -9.16
CA LEU A 32 3.01 -15.78 -8.36
C LEU A 32 3.64 -16.01 -6.97
N PRO A 33 2.92 -16.64 -6.03
CA PRO A 33 3.45 -16.95 -4.69
C PRO A 33 4.79 -17.68 -4.69
N GLU A 34 5.03 -18.56 -5.66
CA GLU A 34 6.26 -19.34 -5.81
C GLU A 34 7.47 -18.46 -6.17
N ASP A 35 7.24 -17.33 -6.84
CA ASP A 35 8.29 -16.34 -7.14
C ASP A 35 8.70 -15.56 -5.89
N LEU A 36 7.74 -15.19 -5.03
CA LEU A 36 7.97 -14.32 -3.87
C LEU A 36 8.47 -15.09 -2.64
N HIS A 37 7.91 -16.25 -2.35
CA HIS A 37 8.19 -17.00 -1.10
C HIS A 37 9.69 -17.23 -0.83
N PRO A 38 10.51 -17.64 -1.82
CA PRO A 38 11.96 -17.75 -1.61
C PRO A 38 12.62 -16.40 -1.27
N ILE A 39 12.13 -15.30 -1.85
CA ILE A 39 12.65 -13.94 -1.63
C ILE A 39 12.36 -13.48 -0.20
N LEU A 40 11.13 -13.69 0.29
CA LEU A 40 10.74 -13.41 1.69
C LEU A 40 11.61 -14.17 2.66
N THR A 41 11.77 -15.49 2.43
CA THR A 41 12.58 -16.37 3.26
C THR A 41 14.05 -15.89 3.34
N ALA A 42 14.66 -15.57 2.18
CA ALA A 42 16.02 -15.06 2.11
C ALA A 42 16.20 -13.68 2.77
N SER A 43 15.11 -12.91 2.91
CA SER A 43 15.08 -11.59 3.56
C SER A 43 14.69 -11.65 5.04
N GLY A 44 14.39 -12.86 5.58
CA GLY A 44 13.93 -13.05 6.96
C GLY A 44 12.54 -12.47 7.22
N ILE A 45 11.69 -12.39 6.19
CA ILE A 45 10.30 -11.95 6.27
C ILE A 45 9.39 -13.17 6.35
N SER A 46 8.49 -13.18 7.33
CA SER A 46 7.67 -14.35 7.67
C SER A 46 6.33 -14.40 6.91
N GLY A 47 5.95 -13.32 6.26
CA GLY A 47 4.70 -13.26 5.51
C GLY A 47 4.43 -11.89 4.92
N CYS A 48 3.33 -11.77 4.19
CA CYS A 48 2.97 -10.55 3.48
C CYS A 48 1.45 -10.28 3.47
N ILE A 49 1.11 -9.04 3.16
CA ILE A 49 -0.22 -8.62 2.71
C ILE A 49 -0.16 -8.52 1.18
N VAL A 50 -1.03 -9.25 0.51
CA VAL A 50 -1.20 -9.08 -0.94
C VAL A 50 -2.22 -8.01 -1.21
N VAL A 51 -1.88 -7.08 -2.11
CA VAL A 51 -2.74 -5.95 -2.48
C VAL A 51 -3.16 -6.11 -3.94
N GLN A 52 -4.40 -5.77 -4.26
CA GLN A 52 -4.93 -5.81 -5.61
C GLN A 52 -4.03 -5.05 -6.60
N ALA A 53 -3.91 -5.51 -7.83
CA ALA A 53 -3.17 -4.86 -8.92
C ALA A 53 -4.10 -4.34 -10.02
N ARG A 54 -5.35 -4.79 -10.06
CA ARG A 54 -6.42 -4.29 -10.92
C ARG A 54 -7.75 -4.18 -10.18
N GLN A 55 -8.63 -3.29 -10.62
CA GLN A 55 -9.95 -3.07 -10.04
C GLN A 55 -10.95 -4.11 -10.57
N SER A 56 -10.97 -5.30 -9.95
CA SER A 56 -11.78 -6.42 -10.38
C SER A 56 -12.18 -7.31 -9.21
N LEU A 57 -13.43 -7.74 -9.20
CA LEU A 57 -13.94 -8.70 -8.22
C LEU A 57 -13.31 -10.09 -8.43
N GLU A 58 -13.04 -10.45 -9.69
CA GLU A 58 -12.38 -11.71 -10.04
C GLU A 58 -10.96 -11.77 -9.48
N GLU A 59 -10.22 -10.66 -9.52
CA GLU A 59 -8.91 -10.62 -8.90
C GLU A 59 -9.00 -10.74 -7.37
N THR A 60 -9.98 -10.07 -6.76
CA THR A 60 -10.22 -10.20 -5.31
C THR A 60 -10.47 -11.65 -4.93
N GLU A 61 -11.33 -12.38 -5.66
CA GLU A 61 -11.60 -13.80 -5.44
C GLU A 61 -10.32 -14.64 -5.58
N TRP A 62 -9.56 -14.43 -6.64
CA TRP A 62 -8.31 -15.14 -6.89
C TRP A 62 -7.26 -14.89 -5.80
N LEU A 63 -7.09 -13.66 -5.33
CA LEU A 63 -6.16 -13.34 -4.25
C LEU A 63 -6.56 -14.00 -2.92
N LEU A 64 -7.88 -14.07 -2.64
CA LEU A 64 -8.40 -14.78 -1.47
C LEU A 64 -8.13 -16.29 -1.55
N GLU A 65 -8.26 -16.89 -2.75
CA GLU A 65 -7.88 -18.30 -2.97
C GLU A 65 -6.38 -18.53 -2.79
N LEU A 66 -5.52 -17.59 -3.22
CA LEU A 66 -4.07 -17.69 -2.98
C LEU A 66 -3.75 -17.64 -1.49
N ALA A 67 -4.42 -16.75 -0.74
CA ALA A 67 -4.22 -16.64 0.71
C ALA A 67 -4.64 -17.91 1.46
N ASP A 68 -5.67 -18.60 1.00
CA ASP A 68 -6.09 -19.88 1.58
C ASP A 68 -5.06 -21.02 1.32
N LYS A 69 -4.36 -20.95 0.20
CA LYS A 69 -3.39 -21.99 -0.23
C LYS A 69 -1.96 -21.76 0.30
N HIS A 70 -1.60 -20.53 0.67
CA HIS A 70 -0.23 -20.15 0.99
C HIS A 70 -0.14 -19.45 2.36
N GLU A 71 0.32 -20.17 3.37
CA GLU A 71 0.38 -19.70 4.78
C GLU A 71 1.17 -18.40 4.98
N PHE A 72 2.11 -18.05 4.10
CA PHE A 72 2.87 -16.80 4.20
C PHE A 72 2.07 -15.57 3.76
N ILE A 73 0.95 -15.73 3.04
CA ILE A 73 0.00 -14.66 2.76
C ILE A 73 -0.87 -14.48 4.00
N LYS A 74 -0.71 -13.36 4.71
CA LYS A 74 -1.38 -13.11 5.98
C LYS A 74 -2.68 -12.33 5.85
N GLY A 75 -2.92 -11.75 4.70
CA GLY A 75 -4.14 -11.02 4.39
C GLY A 75 -4.15 -10.48 2.98
N VAL A 76 -5.34 -10.08 2.56
CA VAL A 76 -5.64 -9.55 1.22
C VAL A 76 -6.24 -8.16 1.38
N VAL A 77 -5.70 -7.20 0.65
CA VAL A 77 -6.36 -5.93 0.35
C VAL A 77 -6.91 -6.05 -1.07
N GLY A 78 -8.20 -6.35 -1.15
CA GLY A 78 -8.90 -6.58 -2.41
C GLY A 78 -9.50 -5.30 -3.00
N TRP A 79 -10.30 -5.45 -4.02
CA TRP A 79 -11.13 -4.40 -4.58
C TRP A 79 -12.60 -4.80 -4.56
N VAL A 80 -13.45 -3.85 -4.19
CA VAL A 80 -14.90 -3.86 -4.43
C VAL A 80 -15.27 -2.50 -5.02
N ASP A 81 -16.33 -2.46 -5.82
CA ASP A 81 -16.82 -1.21 -6.38
C ASP A 81 -17.56 -0.39 -5.32
N LEU A 82 -16.79 0.42 -4.58
CA LEU A 82 -17.33 1.26 -3.50
C LEU A 82 -18.31 2.33 -4.00
N CYS A 83 -18.24 2.71 -5.29
CA CYS A 83 -19.16 3.66 -5.89
C CYS A 83 -20.49 3.03 -6.32
N SER A 84 -20.54 1.69 -6.40
CA SER A 84 -21.74 0.95 -6.80
C SER A 84 -22.86 1.02 -5.75
N GLU A 85 -24.09 1.02 -6.20
CA GLU A 85 -25.26 0.77 -5.34
C GLU A 85 -25.23 -0.63 -4.70
N ASN A 86 -24.50 -1.58 -5.29
CA ASN A 86 -24.31 -2.93 -4.81
C ASN A 86 -23.09 -3.09 -3.87
N ALA A 87 -22.39 -2.00 -3.48
CA ALA A 87 -21.21 -2.06 -2.64
C ALA A 87 -21.44 -2.85 -1.35
N ALA A 88 -22.59 -2.66 -0.69
CA ALA A 88 -22.94 -3.39 0.53
C ALA A 88 -23.01 -4.91 0.31
N LEU A 89 -23.63 -5.37 -0.79
CA LEU A 89 -23.74 -6.81 -1.12
C LEU A 89 -22.36 -7.40 -1.46
N GLN A 90 -21.51 -6.65 -2.18
CA GLN A 90 -20.14 -7.09 -2.48
C GLN A 90 -19.35 -7.23 -1.19
N LEU A 91 -19.39 -6.23 -0.30
CA LEU A 91 -18.71 -6.27 0.99
C LEU A 91 -19.20 -7.40 1.88
N GLU A 92 -20.50 -7.63 1.97
CA GLU A 92 -21.06 -8.76 2.72
C GLU A 92 -20.52 -10.11 2.22
N LYS A 93 -20.45 -10.29 0.89
CA LYS A 93 -19.92 -11.50 0.28
C LYS A 93 -18.45 -11.73 0.64
N TYR A 94 -17.60 -10.71 0.42
CA TYR A 94 -16.16 -10.88 0.54
C TYR A 94 -15.64 -10.76 1.97
N ALA A 95 -16.28 -9.95 2.83
CA ALA A 95 -15.88 -9.82 4.24
C ALA A 95 -16.17 -11.08 5.08
N ALA A 96 -16.98 -12.01 4.57
CA ALA A 96 -17.14 -13.33 5.16
C ALA A 96 -15.84 -14.18 5.09
N ASN A 97 -14.92 -13.85 4.17
CA ASN A 97 -13.63 -14.52 4.05
C ASN A 97 -12.63 -13.90 5.05
N PRO A 98 -12.04 -14.70 5.98
CA PRO A 98 -11.16 -14.19 7.03
C PRO A 98 -9.85 -13.58 6.50
N TRP A 99 -9.47 -13.90 5.27
CA TRP A 99 -8.28 -13.35 4.63
C TRP A 99 -8.47 -11.92 4.12
N LEU A 100 -9.70 -11.45 3.87
CA LEU A 100 -9.93 -10.05 3.47
C LEU A 100 -9.68 -9.13 4.67
N LYS A 101 -8.69 -8.25 4.55
CA LYS A 101 -8.27 -7.33 5.62
C LYS A 101 -8.52 -5.86 5.28
N GLY A 102 -8.64 -5.57 4.01
CA GLY A 102 -8.85 -4.21 3.53
C GLY A 102 -9.35 -4.16 2.09
N VAL A 103 -9.63 -2.94 1.68
CA VAL A 103 -10.07 -2.61 0.32
C VAL A 103 -9.22 -1.45 -0.19
N ARG A 104 -8.91 -1.48 -1.49
CA ARG A 104 -8.22 -0.40 -2.19
C ARG A 104 -8.90 -0.08 -3.52
N HIS A 105 -9.00 1.20 -3.84
CA HIS A 105 -9.29 1.71 -5.17
C HIS A 105 -8.08 2.49 -5.70
N VAL A 106 -7.79 2.40 -7.00
CA VAL A 106 -6.63 3.07 -7.62
C VAL A 106 -7.00 4.53 -7.89
N ILE A 107 -7.09 5.33 -6.82
CA ILE A 107 -7.54 6.73 -6.88
C ILE A 107 -6.58 7.59 -7.70
N GLN A 108 -5.27 7.27 -7.65
CA GLN A 108 -4.25 8.00 -8.40
C GLN A 108 -4.54 8.12 -9.90
N ASP A 109 -5.26 7.14 -10.48
CA ASP A 109 -5.56 7.08 -11.91
C ASP A 109 -6.93 7.70 -12.24
N GLU A 110 -7.67 8.16 -11.23
CA GLU A 110 -8.95 8.84 -11.46
C GLU A 110 -8.73 10.25 -12.02
N PRO A 111 -9.48 10.62 -13.07
CA PRO A 111 -9.31 11.93 -13.71
C PRO A 111 -9.74 13.09 -12.83
N ASP A 112 -10.65 12.85 -11.88
CA ASP A 112 -11.09 13.83 -10.89
C ASP A 112 -10.16 13.79 -9.66
N VAL A 113 -9.36 14.81 -9.47
CA VAL A 113 -8.47 14.93 -8.29
C VAL A 113 -9.23 14.90 -6.96
N LYS A 114 -10.54 15.18 -6.96
CA LYS A 114 -11.44 15.17 -5.82
C LYS A 114 -12.25 13.88 -5.71
N PHE A 115 -11.89 12.84 -6.43
CA PHE A 115 -12.61 11.56 -6.46
C PHE A 115 -13.00 11.07 -5.08
N VAL A 116 -12.12 11.17 -4.09
CA VAL A 116 -12.36 10.72 -2.70
C VAL A 116 -13.50 11.50 -2.00
N LEU A 117 -13.88 12.66 -2.51
CA LEU A 117 -14.96 13.48 -1.95
C LEU A 117 -16.31 13.24 -2.63
N ARG A 118 -16.39 12.35 -3.62
CA ARG A 118 -17.66 11.98 -4.25
C ARG A 118 -18.58 11.30 -3.24
N ASP A 119 -19.85 11.65 -3.27
CA ASP A 119 -20.87 11.11 -2.35
C ASP A 119 -21.01 9.58 -2.47
N ASP A 120 -20.94 9.05 -3.69
CA ASP A 120 -21.05 7.61 -3.93
C ASP A 120 -19.84 6.86 -3.35
N PHE A 121 -18.62 7.39 -3.52
CA PHE A 121 -17.41 6.80 -2.95
C PHE A 121 -17.44 6.84 -1.42
N GLN A 122 -17.80 7.97 -0.82
CA GLN A 122 -17.89 8.12 0.64
C GLN A 122 -18.97 7.21 1.26
N ARG A 123 -20.10 6.98 0.55
CA ARG A 123 -21.07 5.97 0.98
C ARG A 123 -20.43 4.58 1.08
N GLY A 124 -19.60 4.21 0.11
CA GLY A 124 -18.85 2.94 0.15
C GLY A 124 -17.85 2.88 1.30
N ILE A 125 -17.07 3.94 1.53
CA ILE A 125 -16.14 4.03 2.67
C ILE A 125 -16.86 3.86 4.00
N ALA A 126 -18.04 4.46 4.17
CA ALA A 126 -18.84 4.34 5.40
C ALA A 126 -19.25 2.90 5.74
N LEU A 127 -19.28 2.00 4.77
CA LEU A 127 -19.61 0.57 5.00
C LEU A 127 -18.44 -0.23 5.58
N LEU A 128 -17.19 0.15 5.31
CA LEU A 128 -16.02 -0.67 5.62
C LEU A 128 -15.83 -0.92 7.12
N ALA A 129 -16.13 0.07 7.96
CA ALA A 129 -16.00 -0.04 9.41
C ALA A 129 -16.92 -1.14 9.99
N GLN A 130 -18.10 -1.39 9.38
CA GLN A 130 -19.05 -2.43 9.81
C GLN A 130 -18.46 -3.83 9.65
N TYR A 131 -17.56 -4.01 8.69
CA TYR A 131 -16.88 -5.27 8.41
C TYR A 131 -15.46 -5.33 8.97
N ASN A 132 -15.07 -4.30 9.76
CA ASN A 132 -13.70 -4.19 10.30
C ASN A 132 -12.60 -4.23 9.23
N LEU A 133 -12.88 -3.71 8.02
CA LEU A 133 -11.93 -3.63 6.92
C LEU A 133 -11.16 -2.31 6.96
N ALA A 134 -9.86 -2.37 6.69
CA ALA A 134 -9.03 -1.20 6.46
C ALA A 134 -9.27 -0.63 5.05
N TYR A 135 -8.91 0.64 4.85
CA TYR A 135 -8.87 1.24 3.54
C TYR A 135 -7.45 1.71 3.18
N ASP A 136 -6.91 1.20 2.09
CA ASP A 136 -5.61 1.58 1.58
C ASP A 136 -5.76 2.77 0.61
N LEU A 137 -5.17 3.91 0.97
CA LEU A 137 -5.23 5.17 0.22
C LEU A 137 -4.11 5.22 -0.82
N LEU A 138 -4.38 4.78 -2.04
CA LEU A 138 -3.48 4.95 -3.17
C LEU A 138 -3.81 6.26 -3.90
N VAL A 139 -3.16 7.33 -3.49
CA VAL A 139 -3.36 8.70 -3.99
C VAL A 139 -2.05 9.31 -4.47
N SER A 140 -2.14 10.21 -5.44
CA SER A 140 -1.03 11.09 -5.81
C SER A 140 -0.88 12.26 -4.81
N LYS A 141 0.26 12.95 -4.88
CA LYS A 141 0.50 14.16 -4.07
C LYS A 141 -0.54 15.27 -4.32
N GLU A 142 -1.10 15.35 -5.53
CA GLU A 142 -2.15 16.29 -5.90
C GLU A 142 -3.49 15.95 -5.25
N GLN A 143 -3.76 14.67 -5.04
CA GLN A 143 -4.99 14.17 -4.43
C GLN A 143 -4.90 14.12 -2.89
N LEU A 144 -3.70 14.11 -2.34
CA LEU A 144 -3.46 13.99 -0.89
C LEU A 144 -4.19 15.06 -0.04
N PRO A 145 -4.29 16.34 -0.43
CA PRO A 145 -5.07 17.33 0.32
C PRO A 145 -6.56 16.95 0.47
N TYR A 146 -7.16 16.31 -0.53
CA TYR A 146 -8.54 15.83 -0.48
C TYR A 146 -8.69 14.55 0.35
N ALA A 147 -7.63 13.74 0.41
CA ALA A 147 -7.58 12.60 1.34
C ALA A 147 -7.60 13.07 2.81
N VAL A 148 -7.04 14.25 3.13
CA VAL A 148 -7.17 14.85 4.48
C VAL A 148 -8.64 15.10 4.82
N GLU A 149 -9.43 15.65 3.89
CA GLU A 149 -10.86 15.88 4.09
C GLU A 149 -11.61 14.55 4.28
N LEU A 150 -11.28 13.53 3.49
CA LEU A 150 -11.87 12.19 3.62
C LEU A 150 -11.62 11.60 5.01
N VAL A 151 -10.36 11.54 5.47
CA VAL A 151 -10.03 10.90 6.75
C VAL A 151 -10.63 11.66 7.94
N GLN A 152 -10.79 12.97 7.82
CA GLN A 152 -11.48 13.81 8.80
C GLN A 152 -12.98 13.45 8.90
N ALA A 153 -13.61 13.13 7.78
CA ALA A 153 -15.03 12.77 7.73
C ALA A 153 -15.29 11.36 8.33
N PHE A 154 -14.28 10.48 8.35
CA PHE A 154 -14.41 9.09 8.80
C PHE A 154 -13.42 8.73 9.93
N PRO A 155 -13.54 9.33 11.13
CA PRO A 155 -12.55 9.16 12.21
C PRO A 155 -12.49 7.74 12.81
N GLN A 156 -13.50 6.90 12.55
CA GLN A 156 -13.55 5.50 13.00
C GLN A 156 -13.01 4.53 11.96
N GLN A 157 -12.82 4.97 10.71
CA GLN A 157 -12.28 4.14 9.64
C GLN A 157 -10.75 4.12 9.73
N ARG A 158 -10.14 2.93 9.64
CA ARG A 158 -8.69 2.76 9.55
C ARG A 158 -8.23 3.01 8.13
N PHE A 159 -7.33 3.98 7.97
CA PHE A 159 -6.71 4.32 6.68
C PHE A 159 -5.20 4.06 6.73
N VAL A 160 -4.65 3.60 5.63
CA VAL A 160 -3.19 3.59 5.42
C VAL A 160 -2.86 4.20 4.07
N ILE A 161 -1.92 5.13 4.05
CA ILE A 161 -1.44 5.77 2.82
C ILE A 161 -0.46 4.81 2.14
N ASP A 162 -0.71 4.45 0.88
CA ASP A 162 0.22 3.71 0.06
C ASP A 162 1.35 4.62 -0.46
N HIS A 163 2.59 4.11 -0.48
CA HIS A 163 3.73 4.71 -1.19
C HIS A 163 4.00 6.18 -0.82
N LEU A 164 3.84 6.53 0.46
CA LEU A 164 4.03 7.91 0.95
C LEU A 164 3.18 8.95 0.17
N ALA A 165 2.08 8.53 -0.50
CA ALA A 165 1.31 9.35 -1.44
C ALA A 165 2.17 9.91 -2.60
N LYS A 166 3.11 9.11 -3.09
CA LYS A 166 3.89 9.33 -4.33
C LYS A 166 4.55 10.71 -4.43
N PRO A 167 5.52 11.02 -3.56
CA PRO A 167 6.27 12.27 -3.64
C PRO A 167 7.19 12.32 -4.87
N ASP A 168 7.53 13.51 -5.33
CA ASP A 168 8.47 13.71 -6.45
C ASP A 168 9.93 13.46 -6.07
N ILE A 169 10.28 12.21 -5.78
CA ILE A 169 11.63 11.83 -5.35
C ILE A 169 12.65 12.11 -6.44
N LYS A 170 12.35 11.73 -7.70
CA LYS A 170 13.24 11.98 -8.83
C LYS A 170 13.59 13.45 -9.03
N ALA A 171 12.65 14.34 -8.77
CA ALA A 171 12.86 15.78 -8.90
C ALA A 171 13.41 16.43 -7.61
N GLY A 172 13.46 15.71 -6.50
CA GLY A 172 13.88 16.25 -5.20
C GLY A 172 12.92 17.30 -4.64
N ILE A 173 11.62 17.26 -5.01
CA ILE A 173 10.64 18.27 -4.63
C ILE A 173 9.85 17.79 -3.41
N LEU A 174 9.96 18.52 -2.30
CA LEU A 174 9.26 18.20 -1.06
C LEU A 174 7.90 18.89 -0.91
N THR A 175 7.82 20.16 -1.30
CA THR A 175 6.60 20.97 -1.18
C THR A 175 5.78 20.91 -2.50
N PRO A 176 4.45 20.78 -2.47
CA PRO A 176 3.54 20.84 -1.30
C PRO A 176 3.26 19.47 -0.62
N TRP A 177 3.86 18.37 -1.09
CA TRP A 177 3.64 17.02 -0.54
C TRP A 177 3.89 16.96 0.99
N LYS A 178 4.98 17.57 1.46
CA LYS A 178 5.37 17.54 2.87
C LYS A 178 4.29 18.14 3.79
N GLU A 179 3.71 19.27 3.41
CA GLU A 179 2.67 19.94 4.18
C GLU A 179 1.41 19.08 4.28
N ALA A 180 1.04 18.41 3.18
CA ALA A 180 -0.13 17.53 3.15
C ALA A 180 0.09 16.24 3.95
N ILE A 181 1.30 15.65 3.92
CA ILE A 181 1.68 14.50 4.77
C ILE A 181 1.61 14.87 6.26
N ILE A 182 2.12 16.04 6.63
CA ILE A 182 2.02 16.51 8.03
C ILE A 182 0.55 16.72 8.41
N ALA A 183 -0.26 17.31 7.55
CA ALA A 183 -1.68 17.53 7.82
C ALA A 183 -2.45 16.22 8.02
N ILE A 184 -2.25 15.22 7.17
CA ILE A 184 -2.96 13.94 7.27
C ILE A 184 -2.48 13.11 8.47
N SER A 185 -1.22 13.24 8.87
CA SER A 185 -0.66 12.53 10.04
C SER A 185 -1.26 12.95 11.38
N ALA A 186 -1.92 14.13 11.42
CA ALA A 186 -2.63 14.59 12.63
C ALA A 186 -3.84 13.70 12.99
N TYR A 187 -4.30 12.86 12.07
CA TYR A 187 -5.42 11.96 12.30
C TYR A 187 -4.93 10.60 12.80
N PRO A 188 -5.30 10.16 14.02
CA PRO A 188 -4.76 8.96 14.66
C PRO A 188 -5.17 7.66 13.97
N ASN A 189 -6.23 7.69 13.18
CA ASN A 189 -6.74 6.56 12.39
C ASN A 189 -6.00 6.37 11.05
N VAL A 190 -4.94 7.18 10.79
CA VAL A 190 -4.15 7.10 9.56
C VAL A 190 -2.76 6.57 9.83
N HIS A 191 -2.34 5.58 9.03
CA HIS A 191 -1.00 5.02 8.96
C HIS A 191 -0.36 5.34 7.60
N CYS A 192 0.92 5.04 7.45
CA CYS A 192 1.63 5.21 6.17
C CYS A 192 2.50 3.99 5.85
N LYS A 193 2.43 3.48 4.62
CA LYS A 193 3.34 2.45 4.13
C LYS A 193 4.60 3.09 3.55
N LEU A 194 5.73 2.67 4.06
CA LEU A 194 7.05 2.97 3.53
C LEU A 194 7.35 1.97 2.40
N SER A 195 6.71 2.19 1.25
CA SER A 195 6.71 1.31 0.08
C SER A 195 6.73 2.13 -1.22
N GLY A 196 6.97 1.52 -2.37
CA GLY A 196 6.86 2.14 -3.70
C GLY A 196 7.77 3.34 -3.96
N MET A 197 8.73 3.63 -3.07
CA MET A 197 9.56 4.84 -3.18
C MET A 197 10.48 4.80 -4.40
N VAL A 198 11.03 3.64 -4.70
CA VAL A 198 12.01 3.48 -5.79
C VAL A 198 11.37 3.72 -7.16
N THR A 199 10.05 3.52 -7.28
CA THR A 199 9.30 3.79 -8.51
C THR A 199 9.10 5.27 -8.78
N GLU A 200 9.20 6.11 -7.75
CA GLU A 200 9.11 7.57 -7.83
C GLU A 200 10.48 8.25 -7.97
N ALA A 201 11.57 7.46 -7.89
CA ALA A 201 12.96 7.93 -8.06
C ALA A 201 13.46 7.78 -9.50
N ASP A 202 14.74 8.09 -9.75
CA ASP A 202 15.38 7.70 -11.01
C ASP A 202 15.64 6.19 -11.00
N TRP A 203 14.98 5.43 -11.84
CA TRP A 203 15.02 3.96 -11.83
C TRP A 203 16.41 3.36 -12.00
N ASN A 204 17.34 4.12 -12.60
CA ASN A 204 18.70 3.64 -12.94
C ASN A 204 19.79 4.15 -12.00
N GLN A 205 19.53 5.24 -11.26
CA GLN A 205 20.60 5.99 -10.59
C GLN A 205 20.25 6.47 -9.17
N TRP A 206 19.17 5.96 -8.54
CA TRP A 206 18.83 6.38 -7.19
C TRP A 206 19.90 5.96 -6.15
N THR A 207 20.01 6.75 -5.11
CA THR A 207 20.87 6.52 -3.94
C THR A 207 20.05 6.60 -2.65
N GLN A 208 20.63 6.19 -1.52
CA GLN A 208 19.98 6.29 -0.22
C GLN A 208 19.56 7.73 0.12
N GLU A 209 20.37 8.69 -0.27
CA GLU A 209 20.20 10.12 0.03
C GLU A 209 18.96 10.71 -0.65
N ASP A 210 18.55 10.17 -1.80
CA ASP A 210 17.36 10.65 -2.51
C ASP A 210 16.07 10.42 -1.70
N PHE A 211 16.03 9.39 -0.87
CA PHE A 211 14.86 9.01 -0.07
C PHE A 211 14.86 9.64 1.33
N THR A 212 16.02 10.02 1.84
CA THR A 212 16.19 10.50 3.22
C THR A 212 15.21 11.62 3.60
N PRO A 213 15.04 12.70 2.81
CA PRO A 213 14.14 13.79 3.19
C PRO A 213 12.66 13.37 3.30
N TYR A 214 12.25 12.40 2.50
CA TYR A 214 10.87 11.89 2.46
C TYR A 214 10.62 10.93 3.62
N LEU A 215 11.54 10.00 3.87
CA LEU A 215 11.48 9.07 4.99
C LEU A 215 11.52 9.81 6.33
N ASP A 216 12.41 10.79 6.49
CA ASP A 216 12.49 11.64 7.69
C ASP A 216 11.17 12.37 7.92
N THR A 217 10.60 12.95 6.86
CA THR A 217 9.31 13.66 6.97
C THR A 217 8.21 12.75 7.48
N VAL A 218 8.09 11.53 6.90
CA VAL A 218 7.03 10.58 7.29
C VAL A 218 7.26 10.04 8.70
N LEU A 219 8.51 9.68 9.05
CA LEU A 219 8.84 9.21 10.39
C LEU A 219 8.61 10.28 11.47
N GLN A 220 8.94 11.55 11.20
CA GLN A 220 8.66 12.66 12.11
C GLN A 220 7.16 12.93 12.27
N ALA A 221 6.38 12.80 11.18
CA ALA A 221 4.96 13.10 11.16
C ALA A 221 4.10 11.99 11.79
N PHE A 222 4.38 10.73 11.49
CA PHE A 222 3.58 9.58 11.94
C PHE A 222 4.12 8.88 13.18
N GLY A 223 5.42 9.06 13.50
CA GLY A 223 6.12 8.25 14.48
C GLY A 223 6.35 6.80 13.98
N PRO A 224 7.24 6.05 14.66
CA PRO A 224 7.52 4.66 14.30
C PRO A 224 6.33 3.72 14.48
N GLU A 225 5.34 4.10 15.30
CA GLU A 225 4.14 3.31 15.62
C GLU A 225 3.06 3.34 14.54
N ARG A 226 3.11 4.28 13.59
CA ARG A 226 2.10 4.40 12.53
C ARG A 226 2.65 4.31 11.11
N VAL A 227 3.84 3.73 10.97
CA VAL A 227 4.43 3.44 9.66
C VAL A 227 4.70 1.94 9.53
N MET A 228 4.66 1.40 8.31
CA MET A 228 4.92 -0.01 8.07
C MET A 228 5.68 -0.23 6.77
N TYR A 229 6.60 -1.20 6.77
CA TYR A 229 7.35 -1.62 5.60
C TYR A 229 6.44 -2.29 4.56
N GLY A 230 6.63 -1.94 3.29
CA GLY A 230 6.10 -2.64 2.13
C GLY A 230 7.12 -2.65 0.99
N SER A 231 7.27 -3.78 0.31
CA SER A 231 8.24 -3.89 -0.79
C SER A 231 7.75 -3.25 -2.08
N ASP A 232 6.44 -3.25 -2.28
CA ASP A 232 5.81 -2.98 -3.58
C ASP A 232 6.30 -3.94 -4.69
N TRP A 233 6.71 -5.16 -4.29
CA TRP A 233 7.09 -6.19 -5.24
C TRP A 233 5.85 -6.73 -5.99
N PRO A 234 5.89 -7.00 -7.29
CA PRO A 234 7.04 -6.91 -8.17
C PRO A 234 7.18 -5.55 -8.88
N VAL A 235 6.31 -4.57 -8.60
CA VAL A 235 6.35 -3.25 -9.24
C VAL A 235 7.71 -2.58 -9.01
N SER A 236 8.24 -2.65 -7.80
CA SER A 236 9.56 -2.12 -7.45
C SER A 236 10.73 -2.68 -8.29
N ASN A 237 10.56 -3.83 -8.96
CA ASN A 237 11.59 -4.41 -9.81
C ASN A 237 11.96 -3.53 -11.04
N VAL A 238 11.15 -2.54 -11.37
CA VAL A 238 11.48 -1.56 -12.42
C VAL A 238 12.69 -0.70 -12.02
N ALA A 239 12.95 -0.54 -10.72
CA ALA A 239 13.99 0.35 -10.20
C ALA A 239 14.95 -0.33 -9.23
N GLY A 240 14.67 -1.57 -8.78
CA GLY A 240 15.54 -2.26 -7.84
C GLY A 240 14.99 -3.61 -7.41
N THR A 241 15.86 -4.48 -6.92
CA THR A 241 15.48 -5.77 -6.37
C THR A 241 14.77 -5.64 -5.03
N TYR A 242 13.96 -6.63 -4.65
CA TYR A 242 13.35 -6.73 -3.32
C TYR A 242 14.33 -6.42 -2.19
N ARG A 243 15.55 -7.00 -2.27
CA ARG A 243 16.59 -6.82 -1.26
C ARG A 243 17.11 -5.38 -1.19
N GLN A 244 17.23 -4.70 -2.31
CA GLN A 244 17.62 -3.28 -2.31
C GLN A 244 16.56 -2.41 -1.64
N VAL A 245 15.28 -2.64 -1.95
CA VAL A 245 14.15 -1.93 -1.31
C VAL A 245 14.11 -2.19 0.20
N PHE A 246 14.27 -3.46 0.62
CA PHE A 246 14.32 -3.81 2.05
C PHE A 246 15.51 -3.13 2.75
N ASN A 247 16.71 -3.20 2.16
CA ASN A 247 17.92 -2.62 2.73
C ASN A 247 17.84 -1.08 2.79
N LEU A 248 17.22 -0.43 1.82
CA LEU A 248 16.98 1.01 1.81
C LEU A 248 16.31 1.46 3.12
N LEU A 249 15.19 0.84 3.46
CA LEU A 249 14.49 1.17 4.69
C LEU A 249 15.26 0.69 5.93
N GLN A 250 15.82 -0.52 5.91
CA GLN A 250 16.58 -1.06 7.05
C GLN A 250 17.77 -0.15 7.42
N THR A 251 18.47 0.37 6.42
CA THR A 251 19.58 1.30 6.63
C THR A 251 19.09 2.62 7.21
N HIS A 252 17.98 3.15 6.70
CA HIS A 252 17.43 4.43 7.16
C HIS A 252 17.01 4.39 8.63
N VAL A 253 16.35 3.31 9.05
CA VAL A 253 15.82 3.17 10.42
C VAL A 253 16.79 2.51 11.39
N HIS A 254 18.05 2.25 10.99
CA HIS A 254 18.99 1.51 11.84
C HIS A 254 19.33 2.21 13.17
N SER A 255 19.19 3.55 13.21
CA SER A 255 19.42 4.36 14.42
C SER A 255 18.25 4.33 15.41
N LEU A 256 17.08 3.85 15.00
CA LEU A 256 15.93 3.66 15.89
C LEU A 256 16.18 2.47 16.83
N SER A 257 15.48 2.45 17.96
CA SER A 257 15.52 1.32 18.88
C SER A 257 15.07 0.02 18.21
N GLN A 258 15.49 -1.13 18.74
CA GLN A 258 15.07 -2.43 18.24
C GLN A 258 13.53 -2.61 18.28
N ALA A 259 12.87 -2.04 19.29
CA ALA A 259 11.41 -2.07 19.41
C ALA A 259 10.73 -1.28 18.29
N GLU A 260 11.21 -0.06 17.99
CA GLU A 260 10.68 0.75 16.90
C GLU A 260 10.91 0.10 15.51
N GLN A 261 12.09 -0.48 15.28
CA GLN A 261 12.34 -1.24 14.08
C GLN A 261 11.39 -2.45 13.94
N GLN A 262 11.11 -3.15 15.06
CA GLN A 262 10.17 -4.27 15.07
C GLN A 262 8.74 -3.82 14.76
N MET A 263 8.32 -2.65 15.26
CA MET A 263 7.03 -2.04 14.90
C MET A 263 6.94 -1.82 13.37
N ILE A 264 7.93 -1.13 12.80
CA ILE A 264 7.96 -0.77 11.38
C ILE A 264 7.96 -2.02 10.48
N PHE A 265 8.76 -3.03 10.82
CA PHE A 265 8.91 -4.22 10.00
C PHE A 265 7.89 -5.33 10.28
N GLY A 266 6.90 -5.11 11.15
CA GLY A 266 5.92 -6.17 11.36
C GLY A 266 4.77 -5.87 12.30
N ASP A 267 5.02 -5.38 13.52
CA ASP A 267 3.97 -5.29 14.54
C ASP A 267 2.87 -4.29 14.14
N ASN A 268 3.22 -3.17 13.49
CA ASN A 268 2.24 -2.21 12.99
C ASN A 268 1.35 -2.81 11.89
N CYS A 269 1.94 -3.54 10.94
CA CYS A 269 1.18 -4.25 9.90
C CYS A 269 0.21 -5.25 10.55
N ARG A 270 0.69 -6.04 11.51
CA ARG A 270 -0.13 -7.03 12.23
C ARG A 270 -1.29 -6.38 12.97
N ALA A 271 -1.02 -5.30 13.71
CA ALA A 271 -2.04 -4.59 14.46
C ALA A 271 -3.06 -3.90 13.54
N PHE A 272 -2.58 -3.23 12.50
CA PHE A 272 -3.43 -2.47 11.57
C PHE A 272 -4.40 -3.36 10.79
N TYR A 273 -3.95 -4.52 10.30
CA TYR A 273 -4.77 -5.45 9.51
C TYR A 273 -5.44 -6.56 10.36
N ASN A 274 -5.29 -6.55 11.68
CA ASN A 274 -5.86 -7.57 12.59
C ASN A 274 -5.47 -9.00 12.18
N LEU A 275 -4.14 -9.28 12.11
CA LEU A 275 -3.57 -10.57 11.72
C LEU A 275 -3.37 -11.51 12.90
#